data_c6ee6d34e3895268ec50864e67d5805e
#
_entry.id   c6ee6d34e3895268ec50864e67d5805e
#
_cell.length_a   1.000
_cell.length_b   1.000
_cell.length_c   1.000
_cell.angle_alpha   90.00
_cell.angle_beta   90.00
_cell.angle_gamma   90.00
#
_symmetry.space_group_name_H-M   'P 1'
#
loop_
_entity.id
_entity.type
_entity.pdbx_description
1 polymer ?
#
loop_
_entity_poly.entity_id
_entity_poly.type
_entity_poly.pdbx_seq_one_letter_code
_entity_poly.pdbx_strand_id
1 'polypeptide(L)'
;MSVTITFELDDSDIEHFRALANEAQQAAKSSGLSAEKITAGARDLFLVADSEKMPEFVSGRLRKLRTLVSMVEDAEWQLPEEDLERVLSAMAYFADPEDLIPDRIPGIGFLDDAIMVELVVDNLESEISAFEEFCEFRTAEEQRRKNQGLDTEVGRDDWLADKRAVLHNRMRKRRSERTMSSSYRGIRLF
;
A
#
# COMPACT_ATOMS: atom_id res chain seq x y z
N MET A 1 -22.44 -3.85 27.25
CA MET A 1 -22.59 -5.08 26.47
C MET A 1 -21.70 -4.95 25.24
N SER A 2 -20.87 -5.93 24.93
CA SER A 2 -20.14 -6.01 23.67
C SER A 2 -20.85 -7.00 22.75
N VAL A 3 -20.92 -6.70 21.45
CA VAL A 3 -21.42 -7.61 20.41
C VAL A 3 -20.23 -7.93 19.51
N THR A 4 -19.98 -9.21 19.25
CA THR A 4 -18.99 -9.65 18.29
C THR A 4 -19.69 -9.99 16.99
N ILE A 5 -19.21 -9.44 15.87
CA ILE A 5 -19.70 -9.73 14.52
C ILE A 5 -18.55 -10.42 13.78
N THR A 6 -18.86 -11.54 13.13
CA THR A 6 -17.90 -12.26 12.28
C THR A 6 -18.41 -12.24 10.85
N PHE A 7 -17.53 -11.86 9.92
CA PHE A 7 -17.80 -11.88 8.49
C PHE A 7 -16.95 -12.98 7.85
N GLU A 8 -17.54 -13.72 6.95
CA GLU A 8 -16.83 -14.60 6.02
C GLU A 8 -17.09 -14.06 4.62
N LEU A 9 -16.03 -13.81 3.88
CA LEU A 9 -16.10 -13.41 2.47
C LEU A 9 -15.80 -14.67 1.65
N ASP A 10 -16.70 -15.00 0.75
CA ASP A 10 -16.48 -16.07 -0.22
C ASP A 10 -15.76 -15.55 -1.50
N ASP A 11 -15.47 -16.46 -2.42
CA ASP A 11 -14.78 -16.10 -3.65
C ASP A 11 -15.57 -15.09 -4.49
N SER A 12 -16.91 -15.11 -4.44
CA SER A 12 -17.75 -14.16 -5.18
C SER A 12 -17.71 -12.76 -4.58
N ASP A 13 -17.63 -12.64 -3.25
CA ASP A 13 -17.45 -11.37 -2.57
C ASP A 13 -16.10 -10.75 -2.92
N ILE A 14 -15.04 -11.56 -2.90
CA ILE A 14 -13.69 -11.11 -3.28
C ILE A 14 -13.62 -10.69 -4.76
N GLU A 15 -14.30 -11.39 -5.65
CA GLU A 15 -14.41 -10.99 -7.06
C GLU A 15 -15.14 -9.66 -7.23
N HIS A 16 -16.18 -9.41 -6.44
CA HIS A 16 -16.86 -8.12 -6.44
C HIS A 16 -15.93 -6.96 -6.06
N PHE A 17 -15.19 -7.08 -4.95
CA PHE A 17 -14.21 -6.07 -4.55
C PHE A 17 -13.09 -5.87 -5.58
N ARG A 18 -12.64 -6.94 -6.24
CA ARG A 18 -11.67 -6.85 -7.35
C ARG A 18 -12.24 -6.10 -8.55
N ALA A 19 -13.53 -6.29 -8.87
CA ALA A 19 -14.18 -5.56 -9.93
C ALA A 19 -14.22 -4.05 -9.62
N LEU A 20 -14.60 -3.66 -8.41
CA LEU A 20 -14.58 -2.26 -7.96
C LEU A 20 -13.18 -1.64 -8.04
N ALA A 21 -12.15 -2.36 -7.57
CA ALA A 21 -10.77 -1.90 -7.70
C ALA A 21 -10.36 -1.66 -9.15
N ASN A 22 -10.77 -2.54 -10.07
CA ASN A 22 -10.50 -2.40 -11.50
C ASN A 22 -11.26 -1.21 -12.12
N GLU A 23 -12.50 -0.98 -11.73
CA GLU A 23 -13.30 0.16 -12.16
C GLU A 23 -12.67 1.48 -11.72
N ALA A 24 -12.30 1.61 -10.45
CA ALA A 24 -11.60 2.77 -9.91
C ALA A 24 -10.26 3.02 -10.63
N GLN A 25 -9.51 1.97 -10.92
CA GLN A 25 -8.26 2.07 -11.68
C GLN A 25 -8.48 2.57 -13.11
N GLN A 26 -9.52 2.10 -13.80
CA GLN A 26 -9.86 2.55 -15.14
C GLN A 26 -10.35 4.00 -15.14
N ALA A 27 -11.18 4.37 -14.16
CA ALA A 27 -11.65 5.73 -13.98
C ALA A 27 -10.50 6.69 -13.71
N ALA A 28 -9.56 6.35 -12.84
CA ALA A 28 -8.38 7.14 -12.54
C ALA A 28 -7.49 7.35 -13.79
N LYS A 29 -7.27 6.30 -14.58
CA LYS A 29 -6.52 6.38 -15.84
C LYS A 29 -7.21 7.28 -16.88
N SER A 30 -8.52 7.12 -17.06
CA SER A 30 -9.28 7.88 -18.05
C SER A 30 -9.44 9.35 -17.68
N SER A 31 -9.53 9.67 -16.40
CA SER A 31 -9.61 11.05 -15.89
C SER A 31 -8.26 11.74 -15.73
N GLY A 32 -7.14 11.00 -15.88
CA GLY A 32 -5.80 11.55 -15.64
C GLY A 32 -5.60 11.95 -14.18
N LEU A 33 -6.11 11.16 -13.24
CA LEU A 33 -6.02 11.46 -11.81
C LEU A 33 -4.56 11.54 -11.36
N SER A 34 -4.17 12.65 -10.73
CA SER A 34 -2.78 12.85 -10.31
C SER A 34 -2.42 12.05 -9.06
N ALA A 35 -1.12 11.80 -8.88
CA ALA A 35 -0.59 11.12 -7.68
C ALA A 35 -1.03 11.83 -6.38
N GLU A 36 -1.01 13.16 -6.38
CA GLU A 36 -1.39 13.98 -5.22
C GLU A 36 -2.86 13.78 -4.85
N LYS A 37 -3.75 13.62 -5.85
CA LYS A 37 -5.17 13.38 -5.58
C LYS A 37 -5.40 11.98 -5.00
N ILE A 38 -4.70 10.97 -5.51
CA ILE A 38 -4.80 9.59 -5.01
C ILE A 38 -4.28 9.51 -3.57
N THR A 39 -3.13 10.10 -3.30
CA THR A 39 -2.58 10.11 -1.92
C THR A 39 -3.40 10.98 -0.98
N ALA A 40 -4.02 12.08 -1.46
CA ALA A 40 -4.92 12.90 -0.66
C ALA A 40 -6.16 12.14 -0.21
N GLY A 41 -6.84 11.41 -1.13
CA GLY A 41 -7.98 10.57 -0.77
C GLY A 41 -7.64 9.53 0.31
N ALA A 42 -6.52 8.82 0.13
CA ALA A 42 -6.03 7.89 1.16
C ALA A 42 -5.72 8.57 2.51
N ARG A 43 -5.27 9.84 2.51
CA ARG A 43 -5.03 10.60 3.75
C ARG A 43 -6.30 11.04 4.44
N ASP A 44 -7.34 11.38 3.69
CA ASP A 44 -8.62 11.77 4.26
C ASP A 44 -9.21 10.64 5.11
N LEU A 45 -9.06 9.37 4.68
CA LEU A 45 -9.38 8.19 5.48
C LEU A 45 -8.61 8.17 6.82
N PHE A 46 -7.34 8.56 6.83
CA PHE A 46 -6.55 8.57 8.07
C PHE A 46 -7.05 9.61 9.07
N LEU A 47 -7.47 10.78 8.59
CA LEU A 47 -7.97 11.87 9.45
C LEU A 47 -9.25 11.45 10.18
N VAL A 48 -10.15 10.78 9.48
CA VAL A 48 -11.39 10.26 10.08
C VAL A 48 -11.06 9.09 11.01
N ALA A 49 -10.23 8.16 10.55
CA ALA A 49 -9.81 6.98 11.30
C ALA A 49 -9.12 7.29 12.62
N ASP A 50 -8.27 8.32 12.67
CA ASP A 50 -7.55 8.73 13.89
C ASP A 50 -8.46 9.35 14.95
N SER A 51 -9.65 9.79 14.56
CA SER A 51 -10.66 10.37 15.46
C SER A 51 -11.56 9.33 16.13
N GLU A 52 -11.57 8.09 15.65
CA GLU A 52 -12.48 7.03 16.06
C GLU A 52 -11.78 5.81 16.67
N LYS A 53 -12.49 5.11 17.56
CA LYS A 53 -12.03 3.84 18.11
C LYS A 53 -12.35 2.70 17.14
N MET A 54 -11.37 2.28 16.37
CA MET A 54 -11.52 1.25 15.34
C MET A 54 -11.20 -0.16 15.82
N PRO A 55 -11.81 -1.19 15.21
CA PRO A 55 -11.37 -2.55 15.33
C PRO A 55 -9.89 -2.73 14.87
N GLU A 56 -9.14 -3.63 15.53
CA GLU A 56 -7.74 -3.88 15.19
C GLU A 56 -7.55 -4.34 13.72
N PHE A 57 -8.52 -5.07 13.18
CA PHE A 57 -8.51 -5.45 11.77
C PHE A 57 -8.41 -4.22 10.86
N VAL A 58 -9.27 -3.22 11.05
CA VAL A 58 -9.32 -1.99 10.26
C VAL A 58 -8.05 -1.16 10.47
N SER A 59 -7.69 -0.90 11.75
CA SER A 59 -6.51 -0.09 12.06
C SER A 59 -5.21 -0.68 11.52
N GLY A 60 -5.11 -2.02 11.52
CA GLY A 60 -3.98 -2.73 10.93
C GLY A 60 -3.85 -2.50 9.43
N ARG A 61 -4.97 -2.51 8.70
CA ARG A 61 -4.99 -2.26 7.23
C ARG A 61 -4.68 -0.80 6.91
N LEU A 62 -5.26 0.12 7.63
CA LEU A 62 -4.96 1.55 7.44
C LEU A 62 -3.48 1.88 7.70
N ARG A 63 -2.81 1.18 8.63
CA ARG A 63 -1.34 1.31 8.78
C ARG A 63 -0.60 0.91 7.51
N LYS A 64 -1.02 -0.15 6.82
CA LYS A 64 -0.43 -0.56 5.53
C LYS A 64 -0.69 0.45 4.42
N LEU A 65 -1.89 1.01 4.37
CA LEU A 65 -2.19 2.10 3.44
C LEU A 65 -1.31 3.33 3.69
N ARG A 66 -1.02 3.68 4.96
CA ARG A 66 -0.04 4.74 5.30
C ARG A 66 1.36 4.43 4.77
N THR A 67 1.79 3.18 4.84
CA THR A 67 3.07 2.76 4.25
C THR A 67 3.10 3.00 2.74
N LEU A 68 2.00 2.69 2.03
CA LEU A 68 1.89 2.93 0.58
C LEU A 68 1.94 4.43 0.24
N VAL A 69 1.23 5.28 0.98
CA VAL A 69 1.31 6.74 0.81
C VAL A 69 2.74 7.23 1.05
N SER A 70 3.37 6.79 2.14
CA SER A 70 4.75 7.17 2.46
C SER A 70 5.74 6.72 1.38
N MET A 71 5.54 5.53 0.80
CA MET A 71 6.37 5.01 -0.28
C MET A 71 6.30 5.86 -1.55
N VAL A 72 5.10 6.35 -1.89
CA VAL A 72 4.89 7.22 -3.06
C VAL A 72 5.55 8.59 -2.87
N GLU A 73 5.55 9.11 -1.65
CA GLU A 73 5.98 10.47 -1.33
C GLU A 73 7.44 10.57 -0.89
N ASP A 74 8.10 9.45 -0.61
CA ASP A 74 9.48 9.44 -0.15
C ASP A 74 10.46 9.74 -1.27
N ALA A 75 10.96 10.99 -1.29
CA ALA A 75 11.91 11.46 -2.30
C ALA A 75 13.25 10.70 -2.30
N GLU A 76 13.62 10.07 -1.18
CA GLU A 76 14.86 9.29 -1.09
C GLU A 76 14.67 7.85 -1.55
N TRP A 77 13.45 7.32 -1.49
CA TRP A 77 13.12 6.01 -2.04
C TRP A 77 13.17 6.02 -3.57
N GLN A 78 12.78 7.12 -4.20
CA GLN A 78 12.81 7.33 -5.65
C GLN A 78 12.18 6.15 -6.41
N LEU A 79 10.93 5.84 -6.10
CA LEU A 79 10.23 4.74 -6.74
C LEU A 79 10.25 4.93 -8.27
N PRO A 80 10.72 3.94 -9.07
CA PRO A 80 10.74 4.04 -10.52
C PRO A 80 9.34 4.29 -11.09
N GLU A 81 9.25 5.05 -12.18
CA GLU A 81 7.99 5.51 -12.78
C GLU A 81 6.98 4.37 -13.01
N GLU A 82 7.43 3.26 -13.60
CA GLU A 82 6.59 2.07 -13.82
C GLU A 82 6.05 1.47 -12.52
N ASP A 83 6.87 1.43 -11.47
CA ASP A 83 6.49 0.91 -10.16
C ASP A 83 5.57 1.91 -9.43
N LEU A 84 5.81 3.22 -9.60
CA LEU A 84 4.96 4.30 -9.10
C LEU A 84 3.56 4.24 -9.72
N GLU A 85 3.46 4.14 -11.06
CA GLU A 85 2.18 3.99 -11.75
C GLU A 85 1.41 2.77 -11.27
N ARG A 86 2.09 1.66 -11.02
CA ARG A 86 1.49 0.44 -10.49
C ARG A 86 0.91 0.66 -9.09
N VAL A 87 1.68 1.29 -8.18
CA VAL A 87 1.23 1.58 -6.82
C VAL A 87 0.04 2.53 -6.83
N LEU A 88 0.13 3.64 -7.57
CA LEU A 88 -0.97 4.60 -7.71
C LEU A 88 -2.22 3.98 -8.32
N SER A 89 -2.06 3.14 -9.33
CA SER A 89 -3.18 2.41 -9.91
C SER A 89 -3.88 1.52 -8.90
N ALA A 90 -3.13 0.81 -8.05
CA ALA A 90 -3.71 -0.02 -7.01
C ALA A 90 -4.41 0.79 -5.91
N MET A 91 -3.93 2.02 -5.65
CA MET A 91 -4.51 2.93 -4.66
C MET A 91 -5.68 3.77 -5.21
N ALA A 92 -6.02 3.67 -6.49
CA ALA A 92 -6.99 4.55 -7.14
C ALA A 92 -8.38 4.52 -6.49
N TYR A 93 -8.78 3.40 -5.89
CA TYR A 93 -10.03 3.26 -5.16
C TYR A 93 -10.18 4.31 -4.04
N PHE A 94 -9.12 4.58 -3.29
CA PHE A 94 -9.14 5.52 -2.16
C PHE A 94 -9.24 6.99 -2.57
N ALA A 95 -9.26 7.29 -3.85
CA ALA A 95 -9.51 8.63 -4.38
C ALA A 95 -10.97 8.84 -4.80
N ASP A 96 -11.80 7.80 -4.74
CA ASP A 96 -13.23 7.89 -5.01
C ASP A 96 -13.95 8.33 -3.73
N PRO A 97 -14.81 9.35 -3.77
CA PRO A 97 -15.59 9.78 -2.61
C PRO A 97 -16.82 8.91 -2.34
N GLU A 98 -17.12 7.92 -3.17
CA GLU A 98 -18.29 7.04 -3.01
C GLU A 98 -17.94 5.78 -2.23
N ASP A 99 -18.16 5.80 -0.91
CA ASP A 99 -17.99 4.64 -0.03
C ASP A 99 -19.13 3.63 -0.20
N LEU A 100 -18.79 2.35 -0.22
CA LEU A 100 -19.79 1.27 -0.14
C LEU A 100 -20.50 1.26 1.22
N ILE A 101 -19.73 1.48 2.29
CA ILE A 101 -20.22 1.60 3.65
C ILE A 101 -19.83 2.98 4.17
N PRO A 102 -20.80 3.89 4.43
CA PRO A 102 -20.44 5.23 4.88
C PRO A 102 -19.61 5.23 6.17
N ASP A 103 -18.47 5.90 6.17
CA ASP A 103 -17.51 6.00 7.28
C ASP A 103 -18.12 6.38 8.63
N ARG A 104 -19.20 7.18 8.60
CA ARG A 104 -19.93 7.63 9.79
C ARG A 104 -20.69 6.53 10.54
N ILE A 105 -20.70 5.27 10.05
CA ILE A 105 -21.36 4.16 10.72
C ILE A 105 -20.42 3.57 11.78
N PRO A 106 -20.69 3.76 13.09
CA PRO A 106 -19.77 3.31 14.13
C PRO A 106 -19.52 1.81 14.09
N GLY A 107 -18.24 1.42 14.06
CA GLY A 107 -17.79 0.04 14.15
C GLY A 107 -17.66 -0.71 12.84
N ILE A 108 -18.33 -0.27 11.76
CA ILE A 108 -18.26 -0.93 10.44
C ILE A 108 -17.97 0.03 9.28
N GLY A 109 -17.91 1.34 9.52
CA GLY A 109 -17.79 2.37 8.49
C GLY A 109 -16.55 2.24 7.62
N PHE A 110 -15.48 1.63 8.07
CA PHE A 110 -14.25 1.46 7.28
C PHE A 110 -13.99 -0.02 6.93
N LEU A 111 -15.03 -0.85 6.90
CA LEU A 111 -14.85 -2.27 6.64
C LEU A 111 -14.51 -2.55 5.18
N ASP A 112 -15.17 -1.87 4.26
CA ASP A 112 -14.91 -1.94 2.82
C ASP A 112 -13.51 -1.43 2.48
N ASP A 113 -13.10 -0.29 3.05
CA ASP A 113 -11.73 0.21 2.92
C ASP A 113 -10.71 -0.81 3.42
N ALA A 114 -10.95 -1.42 4.58
CA ALA A 114 -10.05 -2.42 5.12
C ALA A 114 -9.93 -3.66 4.22
N ILE A 115 -11.01 -4.09 3.58
CA ILE A 115 -11.01 -5.18 2.60
C ILE A 115 -10.24 -4.75 1.35
N MET A 116 -10.48 -3.53 0.84
CA MET A 116 -9.76 -3.00 -0.32
C MET A 116 -8.27 -2.84 -0.03
N VAL A 117 -7.89 -2.35 1.16
CA VAL A 117 -6.48 -2.29 1.57
C VAL A 117 -5.85 -3.67 1.57
N GLU A 118 -6.53 -4.71 2.06
CA GLU A 118 -6.01 -6.08 2.05
C GLU A 118 -5.71 -6.56 0.63
N LEU A 119 -6.62 -6.34 -0.32
CA LEU A 119 -6.41 -6.71 -1.73
C LEU A 119 -5.25 -5.93 -2.37
N VAL A 120 -5.11 -4.65 -2.05
CA VAL A 120 -4.02 -3.80 -2.54
C VAL A 120 -2.68 -4.25 -1.94
N VAL A 121 -2.64 -4.50 -0.63
CA VAL A 121 -1.44 -4.96 0.08
C VAL A 121 -0.97 -6.32 -0.44
N ASP A 122 -1.87 -7.27 -0.68
CA ASP A 122 -1.52 -8.57 -1.27
C ASP A 122 -0.87 -8.41 -2.65
N ASN A 123 -1.40 -7.52 -3.48
CA ASN A 123 -0.85 -7.23 -4.80
C ASN A 123 0.52 -6.51 -4.77
N LEU A 124 0.78 -5.72 -3.72
CA LEU A 124 1.96 -4.85 -3.57
C LEU A 124 2.93 -5.31 -2.46
N GLU A 125 2.81 -6.55 -1.99
CA GLU A 125 3.64 -7.07 -0.90
C GLU A 125 5.15 -6.94 -1.16
N SER A 126 5.58 -7.14 -2.41
CA SER A 126 6.99 -7.01 -2.79
C SER A 126 7.48 -5.58 -2.70
N GLU A 127 6.65 -4.64 -3.10
CA GLU A 127 6.88 -3.19 -3.05
C GLU A 127 6.93 -2.70 -1.60
N ILE A 128 5.95 -3.07 -0.80
CA ILE A 128 5.86 -2.70 0.63
C ILE A 128 7.08 -3.25 1.39
N SER A 129 7.40 -4.52 1.24
CA SER A 129 8.53 -5.16 1.92
C SER A 129 9.88 -4.52 1.55
N ALA A 130 10.06 -4.12 0.28
CA ALA A 130 11.27 -3.46 -0.16
C ALA A 130 11.39 -2.04 0.42
N PHE A 131 10.30 -1.29 0.48
CA PHE A 131 10.27 0.03 1.06
C PHE A 131 10.49 0.01 2.58
N GLU A 132 9.83 -0.90 3.30
CA GLU A 132 10.02 -1.07 4.75
C GLU A 132 11.50 -1.37 5.05
N GLU A 133 12.14 -2.27 4.30
CA GLU A 133 13.58 -2.56 4.46
C GLU A 133 14.47 -1.36 4.13
N PHE A 134 14.08 -0.53 3.17
CA PHE A 134 14.78 0.72 2.87
C PHE A 134 14.72 1.69 4.05
N CYS A 135 13.55 1.88 4.65
CA CYS A 135 13.35 2.74 5.81
C CYS A 135 14.14 2.24 7.03
N GLU A 136 14.13 0.94 7.27
CA GLU A 136 14.94 0.33 8.36
C GLU A 136 16.43 0.57 8.15
N PHE A 137 16.92 0.32 6.93
CA PHE A 137 18.32 0.56 6.59
C PHE A 137 18.70 2.03 6.78
N ARG A 138 17.90 2.96 6.27
CA ARG A 138 18.12 4.40 6.40
C ARG A 138 18.24 4.81 7.86
N THR A 139 17.29 4.40 8.69
CA THR A 139 17.27 4.69 10.12
C THR A 139 18.49 4.11 10.84
N ALA A 140 18.83 2.86 10.55
CA ALA A 140 20.00 2.19 11.16
C ALA A 140 21.31 2.86 10.76
N GLU A 141 21.47 3.24 9.50
CA GLU A 141 22.68 3.91 9.01
C GLU A 141 22.82 5.33 9.57
N GLU A 142 21.73 6.08 9.66
CA GLU A 142 21.73 7.39 10.34
C GLU A 142 22.17 7.26 11.80
N GLN A 143 21.62 6.29 12.52
CA GLN A 143 22.01 6.07 13.92
C GLN A 143 23.47 5.63 14.05
N ARG A 144 23.96 4.77 13.16
CA ARG A 144 25.35 4.36 13.13
C ARG A 144 26.28 5.56 12.91
N ARG A 145 25.97 6.42 11.95
CA ARG A 145 26.74 7.63 11.66
C ARG A 145 26.74 8.61 12.84
N LYS A 146 25.59 8.87 13.45
CA LYS A 146 25.48 9.70 14.65
C LYS A 146 26.35 9.16 15.81
N ASN A 147 26.33 7.86 16.04
CA ASN A 147 27.14 7.23 17.10
C ASN A 147 28.66 7.33 16.83
N GLN A 148 29.06 7.47 15.58
CA GLN A 148 30.45 7.67 15.15
C GLN A 148 30.86 9.14 15.06
N GLY A 149 29.96 10.08 15.37
CA GLY A 149 30.20 11.51 15.23
C GLY A 149 30.31 11.98 13.78
N LEU A 150 29.77 11.20 12.83
CA LEU A 150 29.75 11.52 11.40
C LEU A 150 28.47 12.30 11.08
N ASP A 151 28.58 13.22 10.11
CA ASP A 151 27.43 13.91 9.57
C ASP A 151 26.55 12.93 8.74
N THR A 152 25.26 12.91 9.00
CA THR A 152 24.29 12.04 8.32
C THR A 152 23.98 12.49 6.90
N GLU A 153 24.24 13.77 6.58
CA GLU A 153 23.94 14.33 5.25
C GLU A 153 25.11 14.17 4.27
N VAL A 154 26.33 13.99 4.77
CA VAL A 154 27.50 13.80 3.88
C VAL A 154 27.43 12.47 3.14
N GLY A 155 27.36 12.54 1.81
CA GLY A 155 27.25 11.37 0.94
C GLY A 155 25.93 10.60 1.11
N ARG A 156 24.86 11.25 1.59
CA ARG A 156 23.57 10.63 1.87
C ARG A 156 23.01 9.92 0.64
N ASP A 157 23.00 10.57 -0.50
CA ASP A 157 22.51 9.99 -1.75
C ASP A 157 23.32 8.75 -2.17
N ASP A 158 24.63 8.76 -1.97
CA ASP A 158 25.50 7.65 -2.38
C ASP A 158 25.20 6.37 -1.59
N TRP A 159 25.17 6.46 -0.24
CA TRP A 159 24.92 5.26 0.58
C TRP A 159 23.47 4.78 0.54
N LEU A 160 22.51 5.66 0.20
CA LEU A 160 21.12 5.26 -0.08
C LEU A 160 20.99 4.65 -1.48
N ALA A 161 21.69 5.18 -2.49
CA ALA A 161 21.55 4.74 -3.87
C ALA A 161 21.86 3.25 -4.06
N ASP A 162 22.96 2.76 -3.48
CA ASP A 162 23.32 1.36 -3.57
C ASP A 162 22.24 0.45 -2.96
N LYS A 163 21.78 0.78 -1.76
CA LYS A 163 20.73 0.02 -1.09
C LYS A 163 19.42 0.06 -1.88
N ARG A 164 19.02 1.23 -2.36
CA ARG A 164 17.83 1.43 -3.18
C ARG A 164 17.85 0.59 -4.45
N ALA A 165 18.97 0.60 -5.19
CA ALA A 165 19.12 -0.18 -6.42
C ALA A 165 18.96 -1.68 -6.17
N VAL A 166 19.57 -2.21 -5.11
CA VAL A 166 19.44 -3.63 -4.71
C VAL A 166 17.99 -3.96 -4.39
N LEU A 167 17.30 -3.09 -3.63
CA LEU A 167 15.91 -3.32 -3.23
C LEU A 167 14.94 -3.25 -4.41
N HIS A 168 15.08 -2.28 -5.31
CA HIS A 168 14.27 -2.19 -6.53
C HIS A 168 14.44 -3.43 -7.42
N ASN A 169 15.63 -3.92 -7.59
CA ASN A 169 15.88 -5.14 -8.38
C ASN A 169 15.24 -6.37 -7.73
N ARG A 170 15.37 -6.52 -6.41
CA ARG A 170 14.76 -7.63 -5.67
C ARG A 170 13.24 -7.57 -5.68
N MET A 171 12.66 -6.39 -5.53
CA MET A 171 11.22 -6.14 -5.62
C MET A 171 10.66 -6.64 -6.96
N ARG A 172 11.25 -6.22 -8.08
CA ARG A 172 10.81 -6.64 -9.42
C ARG A 172 10.99 -8.13 -9.65
N LYS A 173 12.08 -8.73 -9.16
CA LYS A 173 12.31 -10.17 -9.25
C LYS A 173 11.22 -10.95 -8.50
N ARG A 174 10.93 -10.60 -7.25
CA ARG A 174 9.88 -11.26 -6.45
C ARG A 174 8.51 -11.14 -7.09
N ARG A 175 8.16 -9.96 -7.62
CA ARG A 175 6.92 -9.74 -8.35
C ARG A 175 6.81 -10.67 -9.57
N SER A 176 7.87 -10.78 -10.38
CA SER A 176 7.93 -11.68 -11.54
C SER A 176 7.73 -13.15 -11.14
N GLU A 177 8.37 -13.61 -10.07
CA GLU A 177 8.24 -14.97 -9.55
C GLU A 177 6.82 -15.27 -9.07
N ARG A 178 6.15 -14.33 -8.41
CA ARG A 178 4.74 -14.48 -7.98
C ARG A 178 3.80 -14.60 -9.19
N THR A 179 3.97 -13.75 -10.18
CA THR A 179 3.14 -13.79 -11.40
C THR A 179 3.29 -15.12 -12.12
N MET A 180 4.50 -15.65 -12.24
CA MET A 180 4.75 -16.97 -12.84
C MET A 180 4.11 -18.10 -12.03
N SER A 181 4.24 -18.08 -10.70
CA SER A 181 3.66 -19.13 -9.84
C SER A 181 2.13 -19.12 -9.84
N SER A 182 1.50 -17.96 -9.95
CA SER A 182 0.05 -17.81 -10.08
C SER A 182 -0.45 -18.36 -11.41
N SER A 183 0.28 -18.12 -12.50
CA SER A 183 -0.09 -18.67 -13.83
C SER A 183 0.01 -20.20 -13.88
N TYR A 184 0.93 -20.80 -13.15
CA TYR A 184 1.06 -22.27 -13.05
C TYR A 184 -0.05 -22.92 -12.19
N ARG A 185 -0.64 -22.22 -11.23
CA ARG A 185 -1.77 -22.74 -10.44
C ARG A 185 -3.07 -22.83 -11.25
N GLY A 186 -3.21 -22.03 -12.29
CA GLY A 186 -4.36 -22.06 -13.23
C GLY A 186 -4.35 -23.23 -14.20
N ILE A 187 -3.26 -24.02 -14.29
CA ILE A 187 -3.14 -25.20 -15.19
C ILE A 187 -3.00 -26.45 -14.33
N ARG A 188 -3.97 -26.75 -13.46
CA ARG A 188 -4.22 -28.12 -13.03
C ARG A 188 -5.29 -28.70 -13.93
N LEU A 189 -4.84 -29.25 -15.04
CA LEU A 189 -5.56 -30.25 -15.81
C LEU A 189 -5.46 -31.57 -15.01
N PHE A 190 -6.63 -32.01 -14.49
CA PHE A 190 -7.05 -33.37 -14.10
C PHE A 190 -6.06 -34.25 -13.35
#